data_3b01037579ba106c6e2f9e5c3d7a6649
#
_entry.id   3b01037579ba106c6e2f9e5c3d7a6649
#
_cell.length_a   1.000
_cell.length_b   1.000
_cell.length_c   1.000
_cell.angle_alpha   90.00
_cell.angle_beta   90.00
_cell.angle_gamma   90.00
#
_symmetry.space_group_name_H-M   'P 1'
#
loop_
_entity.id
_entity.type
_entity.pdbx_description
1 polymer ?
#
loop_
_entity_poly.entity_id
_entity_poly.type
_entity_poly.pdbx_seq_one_letter_code
_entity_poly.pdbx_strand_id
1 'polypeptide(L)'
;VRRLVGSEMCIRDRNNPAPFSGYIEAADLGLALASSSPEILLETRGKDVMTSPIKGTKPRGSDPDQESLLRRELVYDKKERAEHRMLVDLERNDLSIVSKAGTVKQSKFTVEAYSNVQHLVSQVTGEMKEDKTGIDALQALFPGGSITGCPKTVVCAAIDELEKSPRSFWTGSMGWIDVHTGDSTWNIMIRTLEARYTTEGWHGKVMAGGGITIESNPESEVAEAAWKAAALRRACGWLNPDAISLNKGELAIYPLYLEQKNPSEGINFDLKIAFIDNLDSFSHNIIHALQSLGCDVEIIDGRGEAREFDCDAIVIGPGPGRPEISPVSMNAAISDLPVLGICLGHQAIGISRGMKLEESPLGPVHGVPSEIIADGRGLLPKGEHLMTRYNSLTLVQNDGKYVTATDETGTLPMEICDGNTYGVQFHPESVGSEKGMAVLVEFLNRIAHC
;
A
#
# COMPACT_ATOMS: atom_id res chain seq x y z
N VAL A 1 21.23 -30.02 -11.24
CA VAL A 1 20.72 -30.12 -9.86
C VAL A 1 21.84 -29.93 -8.83
N ARG A 2 22.90 -30.75 -8.79
CA ARG A 2 24.00 -30.56 -7.81
C ARG A 2 24.67 -29.19 -7.87
N ARG A 3 24.76 -28.55 -9.03
CA ARG A 3 25.23 -27.13 -9.14
C ARG A 3 24.19 -26.13 -8.65
N LEU A 4 22.89 -26.39 -8.85
CA LEU A 4 21.80 -25.56 -8.32
C LEU A 4 21.77 -25.57 -6.80
N VAL A 5 21.89 -26.76 -6.18
CA VAL A 5 21.98 -26.90 -4.71
C VAL A 5 23.22 -26.20 -4.15
N GLY A 6 24.38 -26.29 -4.84
CA GLY A 6 25.57 -25.53 -4.48
C GLY A 6 25.39 -24.02 -4.64
N SER A 7 24.61 -23.56 -5.64
CA SER A 7 24.27 -22.15 -5.83
C SER A 7 23.32 -21.64 -4.75
N GLU A 8 22.37 -22.45 -4.28
CA GLU A 8 21.46 -22.11 -3.16
C GLU A 8 22.26 -21.83 -1.87
N MET A 9 23.17 -22.72 -1.49
CA MET A 9 24.07 -22.48 -0.34
C MET A 9 24.92 -21.22 -0.52
N CYS A 10 25.43 -20.95 -1.72
CA CYS A 10 26.20 -19.74 -2.01
C CYS A 10 25.33 -18.47 -2.00
N ILE A 11 24.09 -18.55 -2.46
CA ILE A 11 23.13 -17.42 -2.43
C ILE A 11 22.78 -17.11 -0.99
N ARG A 12 22.39 -18.12 -0.22
CA ARG A 12 21.93 -17.97 1.16
C ARG A 12 23.03 -17.55 2.12
N ASP A 13 24.15 -18.28 2.15
CA ASP A 13 25.10 -18.17 3.25
C ASP A 13 26.28 -17.21 2.98
N ARG A 14 26.56 -16.88 1.73
CA ARG A 14 27.75 -16.09 1.36
C ARG A 14 27.48 -14.78 0.64
N ASN A 15 26.51 -14.72 -0.26
CA ASN A 15 26.37 -13.59 -1.17
C ASN A 15 25.12 -12.75 -0.94
N ASN A 16 24.06 -13.30 -0.37
CA ASN A 16 22.81 -12.60 -0.11
C ASN A 16 21.99 -13.32 0.96
N PRO A 17 22.42 -13.32 2.23
CA PRO A 17 21.60 -13.90 3.30
C PRO A 17 20.28 -13.15 3.37
N ALA A 18 19.16 -13.89 3.24
CA ALA A 18 17.84 -13.34 3.26
C ALA A 18 16.95 -14.17 4.19
N PRO A 19 16.05 -13.53 4.98
CA PRO A 19 15.30 -14.22 6.03
C PRO A 19 14.26 -15.22 5.50
N PHE A 20 13.75 -15.01 4.28
CA PHE A 20 12.66 -15.81 3.72
C PHE A 20 13.12 -16.59 2.48
N SER A 21 14.22 -17.34 2.64
CA SER A 21 14.77 -18.16 1.57
C SER A 21 14.08 -19.51 1.48
N GLY A 22 13.96 -20.05 0.26
CA GLY A 22 13.37 -21.37 0.00
C GLY A 22 13.92 -22.03 -1.26
N TYR A 23 13.86 -23.35 -1.27
CA TYR A 23 14.21 -24.19 -2.42
C TYR A 23 13.12 -25.21 -2.66
N ILE A 24 12.65 -25.31 -3.91
CA ILE A 24 11.72 -26.31 -4.36
C ILE A 24 12.29 -26.97 -5.61
N GLU A 25 12.28 -28.31 -5.64
CA GLU A 25 12.59 -29.09 -6.83
C GLU A 25 11.42 -30.04 -7.11
N ALA A 26 10.83 -29.92 -8.29
CA ALA A 26 9.83 -30.80 -8.83
C ALA A 26 10.42 -31.45 -10.07
N ALA A 27 11.19 -32.53 -9.87
CA ALA A 27 11.94 -33.18 -10.91
C ALA A 27 11.06 -33.80 -12.01
N ASP A 28 9.87 -34.28 -11.64
CA ASP A 28 8.81 -34.77 -12.52
C ASP A 28 8.23 -33.70 -13.44
N LEU A 29 8.23 -32.45 -13.00
CA LEU A 29 7.81 -31.27 -13.77
C LEU A 29 8.99 -30.59 -14.49
N GLY A 30 10.20 -31.09 -14.32
CA GLY A 30 11.41 -30.44 -14.83
C GLY A 30 11.60 -29.01 -14.30
N LEU A 31 11.24 -28.77 -13.04
CA LEU A 31 11.24 -27.44 -12.42
C LEU A 31 12.10 -27.42 -11.17
N ALA A 32 12.87 -26.35 -11.00
CA ALA A 32 13.52 -26.02 -9.73
C ALA A 32 13.47 -24.51 -9.49
N LEU A 33 13.24 -24.12 -8.23
CA LEU A 33 13.18 -22.75 -7.76
C LEU A 33 14.14 -22.56 -6.60
N ALA A 34 14.96 -21.51 -6.64
CA ALA A 34 15.80 -21.10 -5.52
C ALA A 34 15.56 -19.61 -5.23
N SER A 35 14.89 -19.35 -4.14
CA SER A 35 14.53 -17.99 -3.70
C SER A 35 15.37 -17.55 -2.52
N SER A 36 15.92 -16.32 -2.56
CA SER A 36 16.63 -15.67 -1.47
C SER A 36 15.94 -14.33 -1.18
N SER A 37 14.64 -14.41 -0.84
CA SER A 37 13.79 -13.23 -0.66
C SER A 37 14.06 -12.53 0.68
N PRO A 38 14.21 -11.19 0.68
CA PRO A 38 14.25 -10.41 1.91
C PRO A 38 12.85 -10.09 2.45
N GLU A 39 11.79 -10.29 1.64
CA GLU A 39 10.47 -9.74 1.89
C GLU A 39 9.44 -10.83 2.16
N ILE A 40 8.69 -10.66 3.26
CA ILE A 40 7.57 -11.51 3.63
C ILE A 40 6.28 -10.91 3.07
N LEU A 41 5.47 -11.75 2.40
CA LEU A 41 4.12 -11.41 1.97
C LEU A 41 3.13 -11.56 3.14
N LEU A 42 3.20 -12.70 3.83
CA LEU A 42 2.26 -13.04 4.89
C LEU A 42 2.91 -13.96 5.92
N GLU A 43 2.65 -13.69 7.17
CA GLU A 43 2.83 -14.64 8.28
C GLU A 43 1.52 -14.77 9.04
N THR A 44 1.14 -16.01 9.38
CA THR A 44 -0.01 -16.29 10.25
C THR A 44 0.42 -17.13 11.43
N ARG A 45 -0.08 -16.79 12.63
CA ARG A 45 0.10 -17.53 13.88
C ARG A 45 -1.23 -17.54 14.62
N GLY A 46 -1.94 -18.67 14.58
CA GLY A 46 -3.32 -18.73 15.04
C GLY A 46 -4.20 -17.73 14.29
N LYS A 47 -4.76 -16.75 15.00
CA LYS A 47 -5.54 -15.65 14.40
C LYS A 47 -4.71 -14.40 14.09
N ASP A 48 -3.49 -14.32 14.55
CA ASP A 48 -2.61 -13.19 14.26
C ASP A 48 -2.11 -13.26 12.81
N VAL A 49 -2.22 -12.16 12.09
CA VAL A 49 -1.72 -11.98 10.72
C VAL A 49 -0.76 -10.83 10.64
N MET A 50 0.25 -10.97 9.79
CA MET A 50 1.29 -9.97 9.63
C MET A 50 1.81 -9.97 8.20
N THR A 51 2.04 -8.77 7.65
CA THR A 51 2.83 -8.51 6.45
C THR A 51 3.91 -7.48 6.75
N SER A 52 4.98 -7.46 5.96
CA SER A 52 6.10 -6.54 6.22
C SER A 52 6.65 -5.97 4.92
N PRO A 53 6.02 -4.90 4.41
CA PRO A 53 6.47 -4.24 3.18
C PRO A 53 7.84 -3.58 3.36
N ILE A 54 8.66 -3.74 2.33
CA ILE A 54 9.99 -3.15 2.21
C ILE A 54 9.96 -2.14 1.06
N LYS A 55 10.38 -0.90 1.33
CA LYS A 55 10.58 0.11 0.28
C LYS A 55 11.68 1.07 0.66
N GLY A 56 12.39 1.53 -0.36
CA GLY A 56 13.59 2.33 -0.15
C GLY A 56 14.82 1.48 0.10
N THR A 57 15.89 1.79 -0.62
CA THR A 57 17.14 1.04 -0.54
C THR A 57 18.33 1.98 -0.64
N LYS A 58 19.25 1.88 0.31
CA LYS A 58 20.57 2.50 0.24
C LYS A 58 21.65 1.43 0.46
N PRO A 59 22.82 1.56 -0.15
CA PRO A 59 23.95 0.67 0.14
C PRO A 59 24.40 0.80 1.59
N ARG A 60 25.21 -0.14 2.05
CA ARG A 60 25.95 -0.02 3.32
C ARG A 60 27.09 0.99 3.16
N GLY A 61 27.39 1.71 4.22
CA GLY A 61 28.53 2.60 4.28
C GLY A 61 29.87 1.85 4.35
N SER A 62 30.95 2.51 3.90
CA SER A 62 32.33 1.99 4.05
C SER A 62 32.83 2.08 5.49
N ASP A 63 32.26 2.97 6.26
CA ASP A 63 32.58 3.29 7.66
C ASP A 63 31.30 3.72 8.41
N PRO A 64 31.34 3.83 9.75
CA PRO A 64 30.17 4.18 10.56
C PRO A 64 29.55 5.55 10.24
N ASP A 65 30.37 6.53 9.85
CA ASP A 65 29.87 7.88 9.53
C ASP A 65 29.10 7.87 8.22
N GLN A 66 29.66 7.25 7.18
CA GLN A 66 28.99 7.06 5.89
C GLN A 66 27.72 6.20 6.04
N GLU A 67 27.78 5.14 6.85
CA GLU A 67 26.61 4.30 7.17
C GLU A 67 25.48 5.13 7.79
N SER A 68 25.82 6.01 8.74
CA SER A 68 24.85 6.91 9.39
C SER A 68 24.29 7.95 8.42
N LEU A 69 25.12 8.48 7.53
CA LEU A 69 24.69 9.45 6.50
C LEU A 69 23.69 8.81 5.54
N LEU A 70 24.01 7.66 4.95
CA LEU A 70 23.15 6.93 4.02
C LEU A 70 21.81 6.53 4.67
N ARG A 71 21.82 6.15 5.95
CA ARG A 71 20.62 5.88 6.71
C ARG A 71 19.75 7.12 6.89
N ARG A 72 20.36 8.28 7.21
CA ARG A 72 19.62 9.55 7.30
C ARG A 72 19.03 9.95 5.96
N GLU A 73 19.80 9.86 4.88
CA GLU A 73 19.27 10.11 3.52
C GLU A 73 18.04 9.24 3.25
N LEU A 74 18.09 7.93 3.55
CA LEU A 74 16.98 7.03 3.37
C LEU A 74 15.75 7.44 4.19
N VAL A 75 15.94 7.79 5.46
CA VAL A 75 14.86 8.16 6.39
C VAL A 75 14.18 9.48 6.00
N TYR A 76 14.93 10.44 5.44
CA TYR A 76 14.42 11.77 5.09
C TYR A 76 14.11 11.93 3.60
N ASP A 77 14.36 10.92 2.78
CA ASP A 77 14.00 10.93 1.36
C ASP A 77 12.47 11.00 1.20
N LYS A 78 11.98 12.11 0.63
CA LYS A 78 10.54 12.36 0.50
C LYS A 78 9.86 11.34 -0.43
N LYS A 79 10.52 10.97 -1.55
CA LYS A 79 10.02 9.99 -2.50
C LYS A 79 9.91 8.61 -1.86
N GLU A 80 10.99 8.10 -1.26
CA GLU A 80 11.02 6.79 -0.64
C GLU A 80 9.99 6.68 0.51
N ARG A 81 9.82 7.73 1.28
CA ARG A 81 8.80 7.80 2.34
C ARG A 81 7.37 7.82 1.80
N ALA A 82 7.11 8.53 0.70
CA ALA A 82 5.79 8.56 0.08
C ALA A 82 5.43 7.19 -0.48
N GLU A 83 6.34 6.56 -1.23
CA GLU A 83 6.16 5.22 -1.75
C GLU A 83 5.98 4.18 -0.63
N HIS A 84 6.79 4.26 0.43
CA HIS A 84 6.68 3.36 1.57
C HIS A 84 5.33 3.49 2.30
N ARG A 85 4.86 4.73 2.52
CA ARG A 85 3.55 4.99 3.12
C ARG A 85 2.42 4.42 2.27
N MET A 86 2.47 4.62 0.95
CA MET A 86 1.48 4.07 0.02
C MET A 86 1.42 2.54 0.13
N LEU A 87 2.55 1.86 0.24
CA LEU A 87 2.58 0.40 0.44
C LEU A 87 2.01 -0.01 1.80
N VAL A 88 2.33 0.72 2.87
CA VAL A 88 1.76 0.44 4.20
C VAL A 88 0.23 0.59 4.18
N ASP A 89 -0.30 1.63 3.53
CA ASP A 89 -1.74 1.82 3.41
C ASP A 89 -2.39 0.73 2.55
N LEU A 90 -1.73 0.28 1.48
CA LEU A 90 -2.18 -0.84 0.65
C LEU A 90 -2.21 -2.16 1.44
N GLU A 91 -1.15 -2.49 2.17
CA GLU A 91 -1.09 -3.72 2.97
C GLU A 91 -2.10 -3.68 4.15
N ARG A 92 -2.36 -2.51 4.72
CA ARG A 92 -3.42 -2.32 5.71
C ARG A 92 -4.80 -2.58 5.09
N ASN A 93 -5.05 -2.05 3.89
CA ASN A 93 -6.28 -2.29 3.14
C ASN A 93 -6.52 -3.77 2.93
N ASP A 94 -5.52 -4.48 2.43
CA ASP A 94 -5.63 -5.89 2.10
C ASP A 94 -5.86 -6.75 3.35
N LEU A 95 -5.11 -6.50 4.45
CA LEU A 95 -5.35 -7.18 5.73
C LEU A 95 -6.71 -6.85 6.35
N SER A 96 -7.26 -5.65 6.11
CA SER A 96 -8.56 -5.25 6.66
C SER A 96 -9.72 -6.10 6.13
N ILE A 97 -9.57 -6.70 4.94
CA ILE A 97 -10.58 -7.59 4.33
C ILE A 97 -10.83 -8.80 5.24
N VAL A 98 -9.79 -9.37 5.81
CA VAL A 98 -9.85 -10.62 6.59
C VAL A 98 -9.76 -10.41 8.10
N SER A 99 -9.47 -9.19 8.56
CA SER A 99 -9.23 -8.90 9.97
C SER A 99 -10.45 -8.34 10.68
N LYS A 100 -10.51 -8.54 11.99
CA LYS A 100 -11.51 -7.93 12.89
C LYS A 100 -11.36 -6.41 12.87
N ALA A 101 -12.47 -5.70 12.91
CA ALA A 101 -12.49 -4.24 12.92
C ALA A 101 -11.61 -3.66 14.05
N GLY A 102 -10.85 -2.62 13.73
CA GLY A 102 -9.97 -1.93 14.69
C GLY A 102 -8.67 -2.66 15.03
N THR A 103 -8.41 -3.87 14.49
CA THR A 103 -7.19 -4.62 14.81
C THR A 103 -6.03 -4.38 13.86
N VAL A 104 -6.30 -3.91 12.62
CA VAL A 104 -5.25 -3.68 11.63
C VAL A 104 -4.51 -2.38 11.94
N LYS A 105 -3.19 -2.51 12.10
CA LYS A 105 -2.31 -1.38 12.42
C LYS A 105 -0.90 -1.58 11.87
N GLN A 106 -0.21 -0.47 11.61
CA GLN A 106 1.23 -0.48 11.43
C GLN A 106 1.89 -0.63 12.79
N SER A 107 2.45 -1.80 13.08
CA SER A 107 2.99 -2.14 14.42
C SER A 107 4.49 -1.83 14.55
N LYS A 108 5.20 -1.66 13.41
CA LYS A 108 6.64 -1.41 13.37
C LYS A 108 6.99 -0.50 12.20
N PHE A 109 7.98 0.38 12.43
CA PHE A 109 8.65 1.15 11.38
C PHE A 109 10.14 1.24 11.72
N THR A 110 11.02 0.78 10.81
CA THR A 110 12.45 0.63 11.08
C THR A 110 13.28 0.87 9.82
N VAL A 111 14.57 1.16 10.01
CA VAL A 111 15.59 0.86 9.01
C VAL A 111 16.21 -0.49 9.37
N GLU A 112 16.18 -1.44 8.46
CA GLU A 112 16.86 -2.72 8.59
C GLU A 112 18.09 -2.75 7.69
N ALA A 113 19.24 -2.90 8.31
CA ALA A 113 20.52 -2.96 7.63
C ALA A 113 20.94 -4.42 7.49
N TYR A 114 20.90 -4.93 6.26
CA TYR A 114 21.40 -6.26 5.88
C TYR A 114 22.89 -6.20 5.51
N SER A 115 23.44 -7.32 5.07
CA SER A 115 24.89 -7.39 4.76
C SER A 115 25.35 -6.35 3.73
N ASN A 116 24.50 -5.98 2.76
CA ASN A 116 24.88 -5.15 1.63
C ASN A 116 24.07 -3.87 1.50
N VAL A 117 22.92 -3.80 2.16
CA VAL A 117 21.91 -2.75 1.96
C VAL A 117 21.21 -2.39 3.25
N GLN A 118 20.62 -1.20 3.26
CA GLN A 118 19.69 -0.72 4.28
C GLN A 118 18.33 -0.48 3.60
N HIS A 119 17.25 -0.91 4.27
CA HIS A 119 15.87 -0.75 3.79
C HIS A 119 14.99 -0.06 4.81
N LEU A 120 14.00 0.71 4.34
CA LEU A 120 12.84 1.05 5.15
C LEU A 120 11.91 -0.17 5.22
N VAL A 121 11.54 -0.55 6.43
CA VAL A 121 10.69 -1.71 6.69
C VAL A 121 9.58 -1.31 7.64
N SER A 122 8.35 -1.63 7.28
CA SER A 122 7.20 -1.57 8.19
C SER A 122 6.67 -2.96 8.47
N GLN A 123 5.91 -3.08 9.54
CA GLN A 123 5.14 -4.26 9.85
C GLN A 123 3.68 -3.83 10.02
N VAL A 124 2.80 -4.49 9.30
CA VAL A 124 1.35 -4.34 9.44
C VAL A 124 0.80 -5.61 10.03
N THR A 125 0.04 -5.48 11.10
CA THR A 125 -0.53 -6.61 11.84
C THR A 125 -2.04 -6.47 11.98
N GLY A 126 -2.74 -7.60 12.14
CA GLY A 126 -4.17 -7.66 12.40
C GLY A 126 -4.54 -8.97 13.08
N GLU A 127 -5.80 -9.08 13.52
CA GLU A 127 -6.39 -10.31 14.04
C GLU A 127 -7.47 -10.78 13.08
N MET A 128 -7.36 -12.00 12.54
CA MET A 128 -8.32 -12.56 11.59
C MET A 128 -9.72 -12.72 12.22
N LYS A 129 -10.75 -12.50 11.43
CA LYS A 129 -12.14 -12.86 11.73
C LYS A 129 -12.24 -14.37 12.01
N GLU A 130 -13.26 -14.78 12.80
CA GLU A 130 -13.39 -16.18 13.23
C GLU A 130 -13.62 -17.14 12.04
N ASP A 131 -14.31 -16.68 11.00
CA ASP A 131 -14.64 -17.42 9.77
C ASP A 131 -13.50 -17.41 8.73
N LYS A 132 -12.38 -16.72 8.99
CA LYS A 132 -11.24 -16.58 8.07
C LYS A 132 -10.07 -17.47 8.45
N THR A 133 -9.33 -17.87 7.44
CA THR A 133 -8.15 -18.74 7.51
C THR A 133 -6.91 -18.05 6.94
N GLY A 134 -5.72 -18.65 7.16
CA GLY A 134 -4.48 -18.15 6.54
C GLY A 134 -4.51 -18.16 5.01
N ILE A 135 -5.32 -19.03 4.39
CA ILE A 135 -5.51 -19.03 2.92
C ILE A 135 -6.33 -17.83 2.48
N ASP A 136 -7.37 -17.45 3.22
CA ASP A 136 -8.13 -16.23 2.94
C ASP A 136 -7.24 -15.00 3.05
N ALA A 137 -6.35 -14.96 4.06
CA ALA A 137 -5.37 -13.89 4.21
C ALA A 137 -4.37 -13.84 3.04
N LEU A 138 -3.88 -15.01 2.58
CA LEU A 138 -3.01 -15.09 1.42
C LEU A 138 -3.71 -14.57 0.15
N GLN A 139 -4.98 -14.93 -0.06
CA GLN A 139 -5.77 -14.46 -1.20
C GLN A 139 -6.00 -12.94 -1.16
N ALA A 140 -6.20 -12.37 0.02
CA ALA A 140 -6.40 -10.93 0.18
C ALA A 140 -5.13 -10.13 -0.14
N LEU A 141 -3.95 -10.62 0.26
CA LEU A 141 -2.69 -9.93 0.04
C LEU A 141 -2.10 -10.18 -1.36
N PHE A 142 -2.36 -11.35 -1.97
CA PHE A 142 -1.75 -11.73 -3.25
C PHE A 142 -2.48 -11.09 -4.46
N PRO A 143 -1.73 -10.57 -5.45
CA PRO A 143 -0.27 -10.39 -5.48
C PRO A 143 0.18 -9.25 -4.54
N GLY A 144 1.42 -9.32 -4.03
CA GLY A 144 1.96 -8.33 -3.10
C GLY A 144 1.98 -6.92 -3.67
N GLY A 145 1.72 -5.92 -2.83
CA GLY A 145 1.67 -4.52 -3.22
C GLY A 145 3.01 -3.97 -3.70
N SER A 146 4.10 -4.41 -3.07
CA SER A 146 5.46 -3.95 -3.38
C SER A 146 5.95 -4.34 -4.79
N ILE A 147 5.33 -5.38 -5.40
CA ILE A 147 5.70 -5.90 -6.73
C ILE A 147 4.64 -5.60 -7.81
N THR A 148 3.52 -5.05 -7.42
CA THR A 148 2.46 -4.56 -8.31
C THR A 148 2.42 -3.04 -8.27
N GLY A 149 1.78 -2.45 -7.30
CA GLY A 149 1.56 -1.02 -7.13
C GLY A 149 0.10 -0.72 -6.78
N CYS A 150 -0.26 0.55 -6.83
CA CYS A 150 -1.56 1.05 -6.42
C CYS A 150 -2.15 2.00 -7.49
N PRO A 151 -3.42 1.84 -7.90
CA PRO A 151 -4.38 0.79 -7.53
C PRO A 151 -3.99 -0.58 -8.11
N LYS A 152 -4.05 -1.63 -7.27
CA LYS A 152 -3.51 -2.97 -7.59
C LYS A 152 -4.07 -3.56 -8.90
N THR A 153 -5.37 -3.53 -9.09
CA THR A 153 -6.03 -4.09 -10.28
C THR A 153 -5.65 -3.35 -11.57
N VAL A 154 -5.57 -2.01 -11.52
CA VAL A 154 -5.19 -1.16 -12.65
C VAL A 154 -3.74 -1.40 -13.04
N VAL A 155 -2.86 -1.45 -12.02
CA VAL A 155 -1.42 -1.67 -12.26
C VAL A 155 -1.15 -3.08 -12.76
N CYS A 156 -1.86 -4.11 -12.28
CA CYS A 156 -1.74 -5.47 -12.82
C CYS A 156 -2.11 -5.53 -14.31
N ALA A 157 -3.17 -4.84 -14.72
CA ALA A 157 -3.56 -4.77 -16.13
C ALA A 157 -2.50 -4.04 -16.97
N ALA A 158 -1.95 -2.93 -16.45
CA ALA A 158 -0.87 -2.20 -17.12
C ALA A 158 0.42 -3.04 -17.25
N ILE A 159 0.76 -3.82 -16.23
CA ILE A 159 1.91 -4.75 -16.26
C ILE A 159 1.71 -5.80 -17.37
N ASP A 160 0.51 -6.38 -17.47
CA ASP A 160 0.20 -7.40 -18.50
C ASP A 160 0.30 -6.82 -19.92
N GLU A 161 -0.10 -5.57 -20.10
CA GLU A 161 0.01 -4.87 -21.39
C GLU A 161 1.45 -4.49 -21.76
N LEU A 162 2.23 -3.99 -20.79
CA LEU A 162 3.56 -3.40 -21.01
C LEU A 162 4.68 -4.44 -21.02
N GLU A 163 4.61 -5.48 -20.21
CA GLU A 163 5.64 -6.52 -20.13
C GLU A 163 5.48 -7.54 -21.26
N LYS A 164 6.53 -7.70 -22.06
CA LYS A 164 6.52 -8.57 -23.24
C LYS A 164 6.64 -10.06 -22.94
N SER A 165 6.87 -10.42 -21.68
CA SER A 165 7.05 -11.82 -21.25
C SER A 165 6.40 -12.04 -19.88
N PRO A 166 5.76 -13.20 -19.66
CA PRO A 166 5.19 -13.53 -18.37
C PRO A 166 6.26 -13.55 -17.27
N ARG A 167 5.89 -13.06 -16.09
CA ARG A 167 6.73 -13.06 -14.88
C ARG A 167 7.00 -14.47 -14.35
N SER A 168 6.13 -15.45 -14.69
CA SER A 168 6.20 -16.82 -14.20
C SER A 168 6.18 -16.86 -12.66
N PHE A 169 7.16 -17.50 -12.02
CA PHE A 169 7.27 -17.55 -10.56
C PHE A 169 7.82 -16.27 -9.94
N TRP A 170 8.53 -15.46 -10.70
CA TRP A 170 9.04 -14.18 -10.22
C TRP A 170 7.87 -13.26 -9.86
N THR A 171 7.93 -12.61 -8.70
CA THR A 171 6.86 -11.81 -8.07
C THR A 171 5.66 -12.62 -7.59
N GLY A 172 5.73 -13.95 -7.64
CA GLY A 172 4.79 -14.83 -6.97
C GLY A 172 5.08 -14.96 -5.47
N SER A 173 4.63 -16.06 -4.89
CA SER A 173 4.88 -16.36 -3.48
C SER A 173 5.26 -17.83 -3.29
N MET A 174 6.17 -18.08 -2.36
CA MET A 174 6.58 -19.40 -1.90
C MET A 174 6.49 -19.45 -0.38
N GLY A 175 5.95 -20.52 0.17
CA GLY A 175 5.78 -20.61 1.60
C GLY A 175 5.49 -22.02 2.09
N TRP A 176 5.07 -22.10 3.34
CA TRP A 176 4.66 -23.34 4.00
C TRP A 176 3.44 -23.09 4.90
N ILE A 177 2.68 -24.13 5.11
CA ILE A 177 1.56 -24.19 6.05
C ILE A 177 1.78 -25.40 6.97
N ASP A 178 1.67 -25.19 8.28
CA ASP A 178 1.57 -26.27 9.23
C ASP A 178 0.13 -26.81 9.19
N VAL A 179 0.00 -28.10 8.83
CA VAL A 179 -1.32 -28.73 8.67
C VAL A 179 -2.07 -28.96 9.98
N HIS A 180 -1.40 -28.87 11.13
CA HIS A 180 -2.01 -29.07 12.45
C HIS A 180 -2.50 -27.76 13.06
N THR A 181 -1.71 -26.68 12.91
CA THR A 181 -2.03 -25.39 13.52
C THR A 181 -2.67 -24.40 12.53
N GLY A 182 -2.44 -24.59 11.23
CA GLY A 182 -2.80 -23.62 10.18
C GLY A 182 -1.83 -22.44 10.09
N ASP A 183 -0.79 -22.41 10.92
CA ASP A 183 0.24 -21.38 10.84
C ASP A 183 0.96 -21.42 9.51
N SER A 184 1.31 -20.27 8.99
CA SER A 184 1.94 -20.20 7.67
C SER A 184 2.93 -19.05 7.55
N THR A 185 3.85 -19.18 6.61
CA THR A 185 4.77 -18.10 6.23
C THR A 185 4.96 -18.13 4.71
N TRP A 186 4.78 -16.97 4.06
CA TRP A 186 4.83 -16.79 2.63
C TRP A 186 5.74 -15.62 2.28
N ASN A 187 6.71 -15.83 1.39
CA ASN A 187 7.57 -14.76 0.90
C ASN A 187 7.01 -14.11 -0.38
N ILE A 188 7.59 -13.00 -0.80
CA ILE A 188 7.48 -12.51 -2.17
C ILE A 188 8.66 -13.07 -2.96
N MET A 189 8.39 -13.76 -4.07
CA MET A 189 9.44 -14.41 -4.87
C MET A 189 10.22 -13.38 -5.71
N ILE A 190 11.01 -12.54 -5.04
CA ILE A 190 12.05 -11.70 -5.62
C ILE A 190 13.41 -12.31 -5.30
N ARG A 191 14.46 -11.89 -6.00
CA ARG A 191 15.80 -12.51 -5.87
C ARG A 191 15.71 -14.04 -6.01
N THR A 192 14.99 -14.48 -7.04
CA THR A 192 14.66 -15.90 -7.28
C THR A 192 15.24 -16.36 -8.60
N LEU A 193 15.87 -17.53 -8.58
CA LEU A 193 16.28 -18.30 -9.77
C LEU A 193 15.20 -19.32 -10.08
N GLU A 194 14.64 -19.25 -11.27
CA GLU A 194 13.80 -20.29 -11.88
C GLU A 194 14.65 -21.11 -12.82
N ALA A 195 14.61 -22.43 -12.70
CA ALA A 195 15.27 -23.35 -13.64
C ALA A 195 14.28 -24.37 -14.19
N ARG A 196 14.32 -24.56 -15.51
CA ARG A 196 13.50 -25.52 -16.23
C ARG A 196 14.37 -26.49 -16.97
N TYR A 197 13.99 -27.77 -16.96
CA TYR A 197 14.63 -28.81 -17.73
C TYR A 197 14.01 -28.89 -19.13
N THR A 198 14.85 -28.82 -20.14
CA THR A 198 14.47 -28.93 -21.56
C THR A 198 15.25 -30.02 -22.21
N THR A 199 15.05 -30.27 -23.51
CA THR A 199 15.85 -31.24 -24.31
C THR A 199 17.35 -30.89 -24.35
N GLU A 200 17.71 -29.61 -24.08
CA GLU A 200 19.10 -29.16 -24.05
C GLU A 200 19.70 -29.14 -22.62
N GLY A 201 18.92 -29.56 -21.62
CA GLY A 201 19.31 -29.58 -20.22
C GLY A 201 18.62 -28.53 -19.40
N TRP A 202 19.21 -28.15 -18.24
CA TRP A 202 18.66 -27.15 -17.35
C TRP A 202 18.95 -25.73 -17.83
N HIS A 203 17.90 -24.92 -17.98
CA HIS A 203 17.96 -23.51 -18.30
C HIS A 203 17.51 -22.69 -17.10
N GLY A 204 18.37 -21.75 -16.65
CA GLY A 204 18.09 -20.86 -15.53
C GLY A 204 17.66 -19.47 -16.00
N LYS A 205 16.68 -18.87 -15.30
CA LYS A 205 16.19 -17.51 -15.52
C LYS A 205 16.21 -16.75 -14.20
N VAL A 206 16.75 -15.54 -14.22
CA VAL A 206 16.69 -14.57 -13.12
C VAL A 206 16.02 -13.31 -13.64
N MET A 207 15.01 -12.84 -12.92
CA MET A 207 14.33 -11.58 -13.21
C MET A 207 14.53 -10.60 -12.05
N ALA A 208 14.57 -9.32 -12.37
CA ALA A 208 14.64 -8.23 -11.41
C ALA A 208 13.93 -7.00 -11.97
N GLY A 209 13.45 -6.13 -11.09
CA GLY A 209 12.77 -4.89 -11.44
C GLY A 209 12.82 -3.88 -10.31
N GLY A 210 12.30 -2.69 -10.55
CA GLY A 210 12.13 -1.60 -9.59
C GLY A 210 10.70 -1.09 -9.60
N GLY A 211 10.34 -0.28 -8.60
CA GLY A 211 9.08 0.47 -8.59
C GLY A 211 9.23 1.71 -9.46
N ILE A 212 8.27 1.94 -10.36
CA ILE A 212 8.25 3.12 -11.23
C ILE A 212 7.16 4.07 -10.75
N THR A 213 7.53 5.31 -10.51
CA THR A 213 6.63 6.41 -10.18
C THR A 213 6.84 7.57 -11.13
N ILE A 214 6.00 8.60 -11.04
CA ILE A 214 6.13 9.82 -11.88
C ILE A 214 7.47 10.52 -11.70
N GLU A 215 8.10 10.36 -10.53
CA GLU A 215 9.41 10.97 -10.20
C GLU A 215 10.61 10.06 -10.55
N SER A 216 10.35 8.85 -11.08
CA SER A 216 11.42 7.90 -11.44
C SER A 216 12.25 8.40 -12.61
N ASN A 217 13.58 8.28 -12.48
CA ASN A 217 14.50 8.47 -13.60
C ASN A 217 14.74 7.11 -14.28
N PRO A 218 14.46 6.96 -15.59
CA PRO A 218 14.53 5.67 -16.29
C PRO A 218 15.88 4.98 -16.21
N GLU A 219 16.98 5.74 -16.36
CA GLU A 219 18.35 5.21 -16.33
C GLU A 219 18.68 4.65 -14.94
N SER A 220 18.25 5.35 -13.89
CA SER A 220 18.44 4.94 -12.49
C SER A 220 17.65 3.67 -12.18
N GLU A 221 16.41 3.54 -12.65
CA GLU A 221 15.57 2.36 -12.42
C GLU A 221 16.13 1.11 -13.13
N VAL A 222 16.64 1.27 -14.35
CA VAL A 222 17.33 0.18 -15.07
C VAL A 222 18.61 -0.25 -14.35
N ALA A 223 19.40 0.71 -13.86
CA ALA A 223 20.61 0.43 -13.10
C ALA A 223 20.29 -0.29 -11.78
N GLU A 224 19.22 0.12 -11.08
CA GLU A 224 18.73 -0.54 -9.86
C GLU A 224 18.31 -1.99 -10.12
N ALA A 225 17.53 -2.25 -11.19
CA ALA A 225 17.14 -3.60 -11.58
C ALA A 225 18.37 -4.49 -11.87
N ALA A 226 19.35 -3.98 -12.61
CA ALA A 226 20.60 -4.69 -12.91
C ALA A 226 21.39 -5.02 -11.63
N TRP A 227 21.45 -4.07 -10.71
CA TRP A 227 22.12 -4.24 -9.42
C TRP A 227 21.41 -5.29 -8.54
N LYS A 228 20.07 -5.27 -8.47
CA LYS A 228 19.26 -6.26 -7.75
C LYS A 228 19.48 -7.69 -8.27
N ALA A 229 19.69 -7.85 -9.58
CA ALA A 229 19.99 -9.14 -10.19
C ALA A 229 21.44 -9.61 -9.96
N ALA A 230 22.36 -8.71 -9.64
CA ALA A 230 23.81 -8.98 -9.66
C ALA A 230 24.24 -10.10 -8.71
N ALA A 231 23.65 -10.19 -7.51
CA ALA A 231 23.98 -11.21 -6.52
C ALA A 231 23.65 -12.63 -7.05
N LEU A 232 22.46 -12.81 -7.63
CA LEU A 232 22.04 -14.08 -8.22
C LEU A 232 22.86 -14.44 -9.46
N ARG A 233 23.12 -13.46 -10.34
CA ARG A 233 23.92 -13.67 -11.56
C ARG A 233 25.34 -14.10 -11.23
N ARG A 234 25.94 -13.56 -10.13
CA ARG A 234 27.23 -14.02 -9.62
C ARG A 234 27.17 -15.44 -9.06
N ALA A 235 26.15 -15.74 -8.26
CA ALA A 235 25.98 -17.09 -7.72
C ALA A 235 25.80 -18.13 -8.82
N CYS A 236 25.21 -17.78 -9.96
CA CYS A 236 25.10 -18.62 -11.14
C CYS A 236 26.37 -18.67 -12.01
N GLY A 237 27.41 -17.88 -11.66
CA GLY A 237 28.64 -17.77 -12.47
C GLY A 237 28.44 -16.97 -13.78
N TRP A 238 27.38 -16.17 -13.90
CA TRP A 238 27.08 -15.34 -15.07
C TRP A 238 27.72 -13.94 -15.00
N LEU A 239 28.28 -13.57 -13.86
CA LEU A 239 29.06 -12.37 -13.65
C LEU A 239 30.36 -12.69 -12.94
N ASN A 240 31.43 -11.92 -13.25
CA ASN A 240 32.70 -12.03 -12.56
C ASN A 240 32.51 -11.76 -11.06
N PRO A 241 33.02 -12.61 -10.16
CA PRO A 241 32.98 -12.43 -8.71
C PRO A 241 33.51 -11.08 -8.22
N ASP A 242 34.53 -10.55 -8.90
CA ASP A 242 35.24 -9.34 -8.50
C ASP A 242 34.54 -8.02 -8.91
N ALA A 243 33.45 -8.12 -9.66
CA ALA A 243 32.80 -6.94 -10.26
C ALA A 243 32.13 -5.98 -9.25
N ILE A 244 31.87 -6.41 -8.01
CA ILE A 244 31.31 -5.54 -6.94
C ILE A 244 31.84 -6.04 -5.59
N SER A 245 32.55 -5.19 -4.85
CA SER A 245 32.88 -5.43 -3.44
C SER A 245 31.61 -5.46 -2.60
N LEU A 246 31.36 -6.56 -1.91
CA LEU A 246 30.24 -6.66 -0.97
C LEU A 246 30.80 -6.31 0.43
N ASN A 247 30.40 -5.17 0.97
CA ASN A 247 30.58 -4.91 2.38
C ASN A 247 29.72 -5.88 3.18
N LYS A 248 30.34 -6.73 3.98
CA LYS A 248 29.65 -7.66 4.87
C LYS A 248 29.40 -6.98 6.21
N GLY A 249 28.37 -6.13 6.26
CA GLY A 249 27.91 -5.60 7.53
C GLY A 249 27.07 -6.63 8.30
N GLU A 250 27.08 -6.53 9.62
CA GLU A 250 26.17 -7.29 10.47
C GLU A 250 24.74 -6.78 10.33
N LEU A 251 23.74 -7.66 10.55
CA LEU A 251 22.34 -7.29 10.61
C LEU A 251 22.13 -6.31 11.78
N ALA A 252 21.55 -5.16 11.49
CA ALA A 252 21.20 -4.17 12.51
C ALA A 252 19.80 -3.60 12.22
N ILE A 253 19.03 -3.34 13.29
CA ILE A 253 17.68 -2.80 13.21
C ILE A 253 17.66 -1.47 13.96
N TYR A 254 17.24 -0.41 13.27
CA TYR A 254 17.13 0.95 13.81
C TYR A 254 15.65 1.35 13.86
N PRO A 255 15.01 1.33 15.05
CA PRO A 255 13.63 1.76 15.20
C PRO A 255 13.44 3.22 14.78
N LEU A 256 12.37 3.48 14.07
CA LEU A 256 11.90 4.82 13.75
C LEU A 256 10.66 5.13 14.59
N TYR A 257 10.42 6.43 14.81
CA TYR A 257 9.24 6.84 15.55
C TYR A 257 7.97 6.51 14.78
N LEU A 258 7.02 5.88 15.46
CA LEU A 258 5.70 5.53 14.97
C LEU A 258 4.67 6.10 15.95
N GLU A 259 4.00 7.17 15.56
CA GLU A 259 2.87 7.67 16.33
C GLU A 259 1.61 6.90 15.95
N GLN A 260 1.17 6.01 16.82
CA GLN A 260 -0.14 5.39 16.69
C GLN A 260 -1.00 5.83 17.87
N LYS A 261 -2.04 6.61 17.57
CA LYS A 261 -3.16 6.83 18.47
C LYS A 261 -4.28 5.90 18.01
N ASN A 262 -4.79 5.06 18.91
CA ASN A 262 -6.06 4.36 18.71
C ASN A 262 -7.18 5.30 19.18
N PRO A 263 -7.75 6.14 18.29
CA PRO A 263 -8.77 7.13 18.68
C PRO A 263 -10.14 6.51 18.93
N SER A 264 -10.31 5.22 18.70
CA SER A 264 -11.61 4.52 18.74
C SER A 264 -11.91 3.79 20.05
N GLU A 265 -11.03 3.80 21.07
CA GLU A 265 -11.34 3.15 22.34
C GLU A 265 -12.56 3.78 23.02
N GLY A 266 -13.66 3.01 23.10
CA GLY A 266 -14.89 3.39 23.80
C GLY A 266 -15.90 4.21 22.98
N ILE A 267 -15.66 4.44 21.68
CA ILE A 267 -16.62 5.11 20.77
C ILE A 267 -17.44 4.03 20.04
N ASN A 268 -18.77 4.14 20.09
CA ASN A 268 -19.71 3.28 19.34
C ASN A 268 -20.89 4.11 18.87
N PHE A 269 -21.00 4.29 17.55
CA PHE A 269 -22.06 5.11 16.95
C PHE A 269 -23.34 4.33 16.64
N ASP A 270 -23.27 3.01 16.45
CA ASP A 270 -24.42 2.15 16.11
C ASP A 270 -25.24 2.71 14.91
N LEU A 271 -24.54 3.20 13.88
CA LEU A 271 -25.11 3.77 12.67
C LEU A 271 -24.95 2.80 11.49
N LYS A 272 -25.96 2.76 10.61
CA LYS A 272 -25.92 2.04 9.34
C LYS A 272 -25.37 2.93 8.24
N ILE A 273 -24.23 2.57 7.68
CA ILE A 273 -23.53 3.34 6.64
C ILE A 273 -23.53 2.59 5.33
N ALA A 274 -24.00 3.25 4.25
CA ALA A 274 -23.78 2.78 2.89
C ALA A 274 -22.42 3.27 2.40
N PHE A 275 -21.47 2.37 2.21
CA PHE A 275 -20.16 2.67 1.64
C PHE A 275 -20.13 2.37 0.15
N ILE A 276 -19.96 3.40 -0.68
CA ILE A 276 -19.85 3.24 -2.13
C ILE A 276 -18.39 2.96 -2.48
N ASP A 277 -18.11 1.71 -2.86
CA ASP A 277 -16.79 1.27 -3.25
C ASP A 277 -16.54 1.52 -4.74
N ASN A 278 -15.57 2.37 -5.03
CA ASN A 278 -15.12 2.70 -6.39
C ASN A 278 -13.88 1.90 -6.81
N LEU A 279 -13.63 0.76 -6.15
CA LEU A 279 -12.52 -0.16 -6.42
C LEU A 279 -11.14 0.48 -6.22
N ASP A 280 -11.01 1.28 -5.18
CA ASP A 280 -9.75 1.84 -4.73
C ASP A 280 -8.98 0.82 -3.89
N SER A 281 -7.66 1.01 -3.82
CA SER A 281 -6.79 0.18 -2.99
C SER A 281 -6.75 0.59 -1.51
N PHE A 282 -7.59 1.55 -1.09
CA PHE A 282 -7.66 2.05 0.29
C PHE A 282 -9.09 2.02 0.86
N SER A 283 -10.07 1.55 0.08
CA SER A 283 -11.49 1.45 0.48
C SER A 283 -11.67 0.69 1.79
N HIS A 284 -11.00 -0.46 1.94
CA HIS A 284 -11.12 -1.29 3.14
C HIS A 284 -10.48 -0.66 4.38
N ASN A 285 -9.54 0.26 4.26
CA ASN A 285 -9.05 1.05 5.39
C ASN A 285 -10.15 1.94 5.97
N ILE A 286 -10.96 2.57 5.09
CA ILE A 286 -12.10 3.42 5.51
C ILE A 286 -13.19 2.55 6.13
N ILE A 287 -13.56 1.44 5.49
CA ILE A 287 -14.56 0.48 5.99
C ILE A 287 -14.14 -0.02 7.37
N HIS A 288 -12.89 -0.44 7.53
CA HIS A 288 -12.32 -0.91 8.79
C HIS A 288 -12.38 0.19 9.88
N ALA A 289 -12.07 1.43 9.53
CA ALA A 289 -12.17 2.56 10.43
C ALA A 289 -13.62 2.81 10.89
N LEU A 290 -14.59 2.83 9.97
CA LEU A 290 -16.02 2.99 10.30
C LEU A 290 -16.53 1.84 11.19
N GLN A 291 -16.18 0.60 10.86
CA GLN A 291 -16.53 -0.57 11.68
C GLN A 291 -15.89 -0.53 13.07
N SER A 292 -14.65 -0.01 13.19
CA SER A 292 -13.99 0.16 14.49
C SER A 292 -14.67 1.21 15.37
N LEU A 293 -15.44 2.12 14.76
CA LEU A 293 -16.28 3.12 15.44
C LEU A 293 -17.70 2.62 15.72
N GLY A 294 -17.98 1.32 15.48
CA GLY A 294 -19.26 0.69 15.77
C GLY A 294 -20.31 0.84 14.70
N CYS A 295 -19.96 1.29 13.50
CA CYS A 295 -20.91 1.38 12.38
C CYS A 295 -21.15 0.02 11.73
N ASP A 296 -22.41 -0.25 11.33
CA ASP A 296 -22.76 -1.32 10.39
C ASP A 296 -22.56 -0.81 8.96
N VAL A 297 -21.64 -1.41 8.20
CA VAL A 297 -21.22 -0.90 6.89
C VAL A 297 -21.68 -1.84 5.78
N GLU A 298 -22.64 -1.40 4.96
CA GLU A 298 -23.03 -2.04 3.70
C GLU A 298 -22.11 -1.56 2.57
N ILE A 299 -21.42 -2.48 1.90
CA ILE A 299 -20.54 -2.15 0.77
C ILE A 299 -21.35 -2.25 -0.53
N ILE A 300 -21.36 -1.18 -1.30
CA ILE A 300 -22.11 -1.05 -2.56
C ILE A 300 -21.13 -0.78 -3.70
N ASP A 301 -21.21 -1.56 -4.78
CA ASP A 301 -20.39 -1.34 -5.98
C ASP A 301 -20.76 0.01 -6.64
N GLY A 302 -19.81 0.92 -6.71
CA GLY A 302 -19.98 2.24 -7.30
C GLY A 302 -20.29 2.22 -8.81
N ARG A 303 -19.93 1.14 -9.50
CA ARG A 303 -20.18 0.94 -10.94
C ARG A 303 -21.53 0.29 -11.23
N GLY A 304 -22.29 -0.05 -10.18
CA GLY A 304 -23.64 -0.59 -10.28
C GLY A 304 -24.65 0.44 -10.82
N GLU A 305 -25.93 0.06 -10.82
CA GLU A 305 -27.02 0.97 -11.17
C GLU A 305 -27.35 1.91 -10.00
N ALA A 306 -27.74 3.14 -10.32
CA ALA A 306 -28.23 4.12 -9.34
C ALA A 306 -29.42 3.54 -8.56
N ARG A 307 -29.43 3.74 -7.23
CA ARG A 307 -30.40 3.13 -6.31
C ARG A 307 -30.78 4.09 -5.18
N GLU A 308 -31.86 3.78 -4.50
CA GLU A 308 -32.20 4.38 -3.21
C GLU A 308 -31.34 3.74 -2.09
N PHE A 309 -31.07 4.51 -1.04
CA PHE A 309 -30.25 4.07 0.10
C PHE A 309 -31.12 3.96 1.36
N ASP A 310 -31.07 2.80 2.01
CA ASP A 310 -31.73 2.54 3.30
C ASP A 310 -30.66 2.49 4.40
N CYS A 311 -30.19 3.67 4.82
CA CYS A 311 -29.11 3.84 5.78
C CYS A 311 -29.21 5.20 6.48
N ASP A 312 -28.42 5.40 7.54
CA ASP A 312 -28.35 6.66 8.26
C ASP A 312 -27.45 7.69 7.56
N ALA A 313 -26.42 7.22 6.84
CA ALA A 313 -25.54 8.07 6.05
C ALA A 313 -24.82 7.31 4.94
N ILE A 314 -24.28 8.04 3.98
CA ILE A 314 -23.54 7.51 2.83
C ILE A 314 -22.08 7.97 2.91
N VAL A 315 -21.15 7.05 2.68
CA VAL A 315 -19.74 7.35 2.44
C VAL A 315 -19.37 6.98 1.01
N ILE A 316 -19.03 7.97 0.19
CA ILE A 316 -18.55 7.75 -1.18
C ILE A 316 -17.04 7.59 -1.11
N GLY A 317 -16.56 6.38 -1.36
CA GLY A 317 -15.14 6.02 -1.28
C GLY A 317 -14.27 6.64 -2.38
N PRO A 318 -12.95 6.56 -2.21
CA PRO A 318 -11.98 6.90 -3.26
C PRO A 318 -12.07 5.92 -4.44
N GLY A 319 -11.43 6.25 -5.55
CA GLY A 319 -11.39 5.38 -6.72
C GLY A 319 -10.52 5.93 -7.85
N PRO A 320 -10.12 5.06 -8.80
CA PRO A 320 -9.41 5.47 -9.99
C PRO A 320 -10.33 6.11 -11.02
N GLY A 321 -9.78 7.04 -11.79
CA GLY A 321 -10.47 7.70 -12.91
C GLY A 321 -11.28 8.90 -12.49
N ARG A 322 -12.44 9.07 -13.13
CA ARG A 322 -13.34 10.22 -12.92
C ARG A 322 -14.66 9.75 -12.31
N PRO A 323 -15.31 10.59 -11.47
CA PRO A 323 -16.56 10.19 -10.80
C PRO A 323 -17.71 9.78 -11.73
N GLU A 324 -17.74 10.32 -12.95
CA GLU A 324 -18.79 10.06 -13.93
C GLU A 324 -18.87 8.59 -14.39
N ILE A 325 -17.79 7.81 -14.16
CA ILE A 325 -17.80 6.35 -14.44
C ILE A 325 -18.47 5.55 -13.33
N SER A 326 -18.88 6.19 -12.23
CA SER A 326 -19.54 5.60 -11.07
C SER A 326 -20.95 6.20 -10.91
N PRO A 327 -21.98 5.61 -11.54
CA PRO A 327 -23.37 6.13 -11.45
C PRO A 327 -23.88 6.19 -10.02
N VAL A 328 -23.51 5.21 -9.18
CA VAL A 328 -23.94 5.16 -7.77
C VAL A 328 -23.31 6.30 -6.98
N SER A 329 -22.01 6.62 -7.20
CA SER A 329 -21.36 7.76 -6.55
C SER A 329 -21.99 9.09 -6.94
N MET A 330 -22.33 9.28 -8.22
CA MET A 330 -23.00 10.49 -8.70
C MET A 330 -24.41 10.63 -8.13
N ASN A 331 -25.14 9.50 -8.00
CA ASN A 331 -26.46 9.46 -7.36
C ASN A 331 -26.37 9.77 -5.86
N ALA A 332 -25.40 9.18 -5.15
CA ALA A 332 -25.17 9.42 -3.74
C ALA A 332 -24.79 10.89 -3.44
N ALA A 333 -24.03 11.54 -4.33
CA ALA A 333 -23.59 12.93 -4.17
C ALA A 333 -24.73 13.97 -4.15
N ILE A 334 -25.92 13.60 -4.64
CA ILE A 334 -27.14 14.43 -4.65
C ILE A 334 -28.23 13.91 -3.70
N SER A 335 -27.90 12.94 -2.83
CA SER A 335 -28.84 12.40 -1.84
C SER A 335 -29.22 13.42 -0.78
N ASP A 336 -30.43 13.32 -0.24
CA ASP A 336 -30.87 14.11 0.93
C ASP A 336 -30.31 13.56 2.26
N LEU A 337 -29.75 12.34 2.27
CA LEU A 337 -29.08 11.77 3.43
C LEU A 337 -27.75 12.50 3.70
N PRO A 338 -27.21 12.42 4.93
CA PRO A 338 -25.85 12.87 5.20
C PRO A 338 -24.84 12.12 4.32
N VAL A 339 -23.93 12.85 3.66
CA VAL A 339 -22.92 12.29 2.74
C VAL A 339 -21.53 12.74 3.10
N LEU A 340 -20.58 11.80 3.16
CA LEU A 340 -19.14 12.07 3.16
C LEU A 340 -18.50 11.52 1.88
N GLY A 341 -17.91 12.38 1.06
CA GLY A 341 -17.13 11.98 -0.11
C GLY A 341 -15.63 12.06 0.15
N ILE A 342 -14.89 10.99 -0.14
CA ILE A 342 -13.43 10.92 0.05
C ILE A 342 -12.76 10.79 -1.32
N CYS A 343 -11.80 11.67 -1.63
CA CYS A 343 -11.03 11.70 -2.88
C CYS A 343 -11.95 11.74 -4.11
N LEU A 344 -12.20 10.63 -4.81
CA LEU A 344 -13.19 10.57 -5.90
C LEU A 344 -14.59 10.99 -5.43
N GLY A 345 -14.98 10.59 -4.22
CA GLY A 345 -16.27 11.01 -3.63
C GLY A 345 -16.38 12.52 -3.42
N HIS A 346 -15.29 13.19 -2.99
CA HIS A 346 -15.21 14.66 -2.93
C HIS A 346 -15.40 15.29 -4.30
N GLN A 347 -14.78 14.70 -5.34
CA GLN A 347 -14.90 15.16 -6.71
C GLN A 347 -16.33 14.97 -7.25
N ALA A 348 -17.00 13.85 -6.92
CA ALA A 348 -18.40 13.61 -7.28
C ALA A 348 -19.34 14.68 -6.69
N ILE A 349 -19.14 15.00 -5.40
CA ILE A 349 -19.89 16.06 -4.71
C ILE A 349 -19.64 17.41 -5.38
N GLY A 350 -18.37 17.78 -5.63
CA GLY A 350 -18.02 19.04 -6.28
C GLY A 350 -18.67 19.20 -7.67
N ILE A 351 -18.61 18.15 -8.50
CA ILE A 351 -19.25 18.14 -9.83
C ILE A 351 -20.76 18.34 -9.69
N SER A 352 -21.41 17.68 -8.75
CA SER A 352 -22.86 17.83 -8.52
C SER A 352 -23.26 19.24 -8.06
N ARG A 353 -22.30 20.05 -7.55
CA ARG A 353 -22.47 21.47 -7.17
C ARG A 353 -21.97 22.41 -8.26
N GLY A 354 -21.68 21.91 -9.48
CA GLY A 354 -21.29 22.71 -10.63
C GLY A 354 -19.80 23.12 -10.64
N MET A 355 -18.97 22.56 -9.76
CA MET A 355 -17.51 22.73 -9.82
C MET A 355 -16.93 21.93 -11.00
N LYS A 356 -15.80 22.37 -11.52
CA LYS A 356 -15.08 21.65 -12.58
C LYS A 356 -14.03 20.74 -11.99
N LEU A 357 -13.85 19.58 -12.61
CA LEU A 357 -12.76 18.65 -12.31
C LEU A 357 -11.70 18.72 -13.39
N GLU A 358 -10.48 19.10 -13.02
CA GLU A 358 -9.35 19.30 -13.92
C GLU A 358 -8.10 18.56 -13.40
N GLU A 359 -7.07 18.42 -14.23
CA GLU A 359 -5.76 17.94 -13.78
C GLU A 359 -5.18 18.95 -12.77
N SER A 360 -4.56 18.44 -11.73
CA SER A 360 -3.93 19.29 -10.71
C SER A 360 -2.82 20.13 -11.32
N PRO A 361 -2.87 21.46 -11.20
CA PRO A 361 -1.83 22.35 -11.72
C PRO A 361 -0.47 22.16 -11.01
N LEU A 362 -0.48 21.53 -9.84
CA LEU A 362 0.72 21.18 -9.09
C LEU A 362 1.26 19.77 -9.46
N GLY A 363 0.65 19.13 -10.46
CA GLY A 363 0.93 17.74 -10.81
C GLY A 363 0.27 16.72 -9.85
N PRO A 364 0.46 15.41 -10.10
CA PRO A 364 -0.06 14.34 -9.28
C PRO A 364 0.66 14.29 -7.92
N VAL A 365 -0.12 14.02 -6.86
CA VAL A 365 0.39 13.86 -5.49
C VAL A 365 -0.02 12.50 -4.98
N HIS A 366 0.95 11.63 -4.66
CA HIS A 366 0.69 10.26 -4.23
C HIS A 366 1.52 9.91 -2.99
N GLY A 367 0.82 9.60 -1.87
CA GLY A 367 1.44 9.23 -0.59
C GLY A 367 2.15 10.36 0.15
N VAL A 368 1.95 11.61 -0.28
CA VAL A 368 2.60 12.78 0.31
C VAL A 368 1.64 13.48 1.27
N PRO A 369 2.00 13.65 2.56
CA PRO A 369 1.30 14.54 3.45
C PRO A 369 1.39 15.97 2.95
N SER A 370 0.23 16.60 2.79
CA SER A 370 0.08 17.99 2.36
C SER A 370 -0.54 18.81 3.46
N GLU A 371 -0.13 20.05 3.56
CA GLU A 371 -0.71 21.01 4.50
C GLU A 371 -2.09 21.47 3.99
N ILE A 372 -3.10 21.34 4.85
CA ILE A 372 -4.49 21.71 4.59
C ILE A 372 -4.86 22.84 5.54
N ILE A 373 -5.32 23.95 4.99
CA ILE A 373 -5.73 25.13 5.75
C ILE A 373 -7.26 25.16 5.83
N ALA A 374 -7.82 24.91 7.00
CA ALA A 374 -9.25 24.85 7.24
C ALA A 374 -9.78 26.13 7.94
N ASP A 375 -10.99 26.57 7.56
CA ASP A 375 -11.67 27.70 8.18
C ASP A 375 -12.55 27.32 9.39
N GLY A 376 -12.78 26.01 9.61
CA GLY A 376 -13.53 25.46 10.73
C GLY A 376 -15.04 25.33 10.50
N ARG A 377 -15.53 25.55 9.27
CA ARG A 377 -16.95 25.35 8.91
C ARG A 377 -17.27 23.90 8.53
N GLY A 378 -16.26 23.15 8.06
CA GLY A 378 -16.37 21.77 7.65
C GLY A 378 -16.12 20.76 8.79
N LEU A 379 -15.58 19.61 8.46
CA LEU A 379 -15.22 18.56 9.42
C LEU A 379 -13.88 18.82 10.10
N LEU A 380 -12.99 19.57 9.43
CA LEU A 380 -11.73 20.00 10.01
C LEU A 380 -11.93 21.23 10.92
N PRO A 381 -11.38 21.24 12.15
CA PRO A 381 -11.35 22.43 12.94
C PRO A 381 -10.49 23.53 12.28
N LYS A 382 -10.73 24.78 12.62
CA LYS A 382 -9.95 25.91 12.09
C LYS A 382 -8.46 25.74 12.36
N GLY A 383 -7.64 25.86 11.32
CA GLY A 383 -6.17 25.80 11.42
C GLY A 383 -5.52 24.96 10.32
N GLU A 384 -4.27 24.61 10.56
CA GLU A 384 -3.42 23.83 9.67
C GLU A 384 -3.47 22.36 10.07
N HIS A 385 -3.56 21.48 9.05
CA HIS A 385 -3.65 20.03 9.23
C HIS A 385 -2.78 19.33 8.21
N LEU A 386 -2.02 18.32 8.63
CA LEU A 386 -1.21 17.50 7.73
C LEU A 386 -2.00 16.25 7.35
N MET A 387 -2.37 16.14 6.05
CA MET A 387 -3.20 15.05 5.52
C MET A 387 -2.60 14.46 4.26
N THR A 388 -2.64 13.14 4.12
CA THR A 388 -2.09 12.44 2.94
C THR A 388 -3.03 12.54 1.74
N ARG A 389 -2.44 12.74 0.57
CA ARG A 389 -3.14 12.84 -0.71
C ARG A 389 -2.69 11.74 -1.67
N TYR A 390 -3.67 11.28 -2.51
CA TYR A 390 -3.46 10.27 -3.57
C TYR A 390 -4.24 10.69 -4.82
N ASN A 391 -4.06 11.93 -5.32
CA ASN A 391 -4.85 12.44 -6.43
C ASN A 391 -4.03 13.09 -7.53
N SER A 392 -4.48 12.91 -8.78
CA SER A 392 -3.98 13.62 -9.97
C SER A 392 -4.98 14.66 -10.46
N LEU A 393 -6.26 14.48 -10.13
CA LEU A 393 -7.35 15.40 -10.46
C LEU A 393 -7.74 16.21 -9.23
N THR A 394 -8.19 17.45 -9.46
CA THR A 394 -8.65 18.37 -8.42
C THR A 394 -9.87 19.15 -8.86
N LEU A 395 -10.72 19.53 -7.90
CA LEU A 395 -11.77 20.47 -8.17
C LEU A 395 -11.19 21.87 -8.38
N VAL A 396 -11.79 22.62 -9.33
CA VAL A 396 -11.47 24.02 -9.55
C VAL A 396 -12.62 24.87 -9.03
N GLN A 397 -12.27 25.87 -8.24
CA GLN A 397 -13.21 26.76 -7.58
C GLN A 397 -13.83 27.76 -8.55
N ASN A 398 -15.15 27.88 -8.56
CA ASN A 398 -15.84 28.94 -9.32
C ASN A 398 -16.09 30.20 -8.49
N ASP A 399 -16.58 30.06 -7.25
CA ASP A 399 -16.98 31.19 -6.38
C ASP A 399 -16.65 31.00 -4.89
N GLY A 400 -16.06 29.87 -4.53
CA GLY A 400 -15.67 29.56 -3.14
C GLY A 400 -16.81 29.24 -2.18
N LYS A 401 -18.03 29.19 -2.64
CA LYS A 401 -19.23 29.06 -1.80
C LYS A 401 -19.21 27.86 -0.85
N TYR A 402 -18.74 26.72 -1.36
CA TYR A 402 -18.76 25.46 -0.63
C TYR A 402 -17.43 25.10 0.03
N VAL A 403 -16.33 25.79 -0.33
CA VAL A 403 -14.99 25.44 0.14
C VAL A 403 -14.81 25.85 1.60
N THR A 404 -14.39 24.89 2.43
CA THR A 404 -14.12 25.06 3.86
C THR A 404 -12.66 24.81 4.23
N ALA A 405 -11.89 24.14 3.33
CA ALA A 405 -10.45 24.05 3.46
C ALA A 405 -9.78 24.04 2.08
N THR A 406 -8.54 24.54 2.01
CA THR A 406 -7.71 24.60 0.82
C THR A 406 -6.34 23.99 1.10
N ASP A 407 -5.55 23.79 0.04
CA ASP A 407 -4.12 23.52 0.16
C ASP A 407 -3.36 24.76 0.70
N GLU A 408 -2.07 24.61 0.95
CA GLU A 408 -1.17 25.67 1.44
C GLU A 408 -1.13 26.91 0.54
N THR A 409 -1.45 26.76 -0.76
CA THR A 409 -1.50 27.90 -1.71
C THR A 409 -2.81 28.69 -1.63
N GLY A 410 -3.83 28.17 -0.93
CA GLY A 410 -5.16 28.74 -0.86
C GLY A 410 -5.99 28.57 -2.15
N THR A 411 -5.55 27.75 -3.11
CA THR A 411 -6.14 27.68 -4.45
C THR A 411 -6.93 26.40 -4.69
N LEU A 412 -6.48 25.26 -4.17
CA LEU A 412 -7.11 23.98 -4.43
C LEU A 412 -8.07 23.59 -3.31
N PRO A 413 -9.35 23.30 -3.62
CA PRO A 413 -10.32 22.82 -2.64
C PRO A 413 -9.90 21.49 -2.05
N MET A 414 -9.68 21.44 -0.74
CA MET A 414 -9.31 20.23 0.01
C MET A 414 -10.46 19.72 0.87
N GLU A 415 -11.39 20.60 1.23
CA GLU A 415 -12.65 20.25 1.86
C GLU A 415 -13.77 21.13 1.32
N ILE A 416 -14.93 20.52 1.06
CA ILE A 416 -16.18 21.20 0.70
C ILE A 416 -17.31 20.80 1.65
N CYS A 417 -18.24 21.72 1.91
CA CYS A 417 -19.39 21.49 2.77
C CYS A 417 -20.63 22.19 2.19
N ASP A 418 -21.75 21.46 2.12
CA ASP A 418 -23.08 21.97 1.74
C ASP A 418 -24.15 21.29 2.60
N GLY A 419 -24.59 21.93 3.66
CA GLY A 419 -25.50 21.32 4.63
C GLY A 419 -24.88 20.08 5.30
N ASN A 420 -25.53 18.92 5.11
CA ASN A 420 -25.07 17.63 5.63
C ASN A 420 -24.19 16.86 4.64
N THR A 421 -23.75 17.50 3.56
CA THR A 421 -22.88 16.89 2.54
C THR A 421 -21.46 17.45 2.69
N TYR A 422 -20.49 16.56 2.91
CA TYR A 422 -19.09 16.87 3.12
C TYR A 422 -18.22 16.14 2.11
N GLY A 423 -17.21 16.81 1.58
CA GLY A 423 -16.23 16.16 0.71
C GLY A 423 -14.81 16.53 1.13
N VAL A 424 -13.90 15.54 1.19
CA VAL A 424 -12.48 15.73 1.48
C VAL A 424 -11.62 15.15 0.37
N GLN A 425 -10.68 15.93 -0.18
CA GLN A 425 -9.80 15.47 -1.26
C GLN A 425 -8.69 14.54 -0.75
N PHE A 426 -8.30 14.68 0.50
CA PHE A 426 -7.30 13.86 1.16
C PHE A 426 -7.89 12.54 1.68
N HIS A 427 -7.01 11.63 2.09
CA HIS A 427 -7.35 10.30 2.62
C HIS A 427 -7.25 10.29 4.14
N PRO A 428 -8.36 10.41 4.87
CA PRO A 428 -8.37 10.43 6.34
C PRO A 428 -7.89 9.10 6.94
N GLU A 429 -8.05 7.98 6.24
CA GLU A 429 -7.68 6.65 6.67
C GLU A 429 -6.17 6.35 6.58
N SER A 430 -5.41 7.18 5.84
CA SER A 430 -3.97 6.98 5.63
C SER A 430 -3.16 7.11 6.91
N VAL A 431 -2.12 6.27 7.06
CA VAL A 431 -1.15 6.38 8.18
C VAL A 431 -0.42 7.72 8.22
N GLY A 432 -0.40 8.46 7.12
CA GLY A 432 0.22 9.78 7.05
C GLY A 432 -0.74 10.95 7.32
N SER A 433 -2.01 10.69 7.62
CA SER A 433 -3.01 11.71 7.98
C SER A 433 -3.10 11.83 9.50
N GLU A 434 -2.41 12.83 10.09
CA GLU A 434 -2.22 12.93 11.55
C GLU A 434 -3.53 12.97 12.35
N LYS A 435 -4.57 13.59 11.78
CA LYS A 435 -5.89 13.73 12.42
C LYS A 435 -7.01 13.10 11.55
N GLY A 436 -6.66 12.17 10.69
CA GLY A 436 -7.63 11.62 9.75
C GLY A 436 -8.82 10.95 10.42
N MET A 437 -8.58 10.15 11.45
CA MET A 437 -9.66 9.51 12.24
C MET A 437 -10.65 10.53 12.86
N ALA A 438 -10.16 11.72 13.27
CA ALA A 438 -11.02 12.76 13.82
C ALA A 438 -12.02 13.31 12.80
N VAL A 439 -11.69 13.28 11.49
CA VAL A 439 -12.61 13.67 10.40
C VAL A 439 -13.79 12.70 10.33
N LEU A 440 -13.53 11.38 10.40
CA LEU A 440 -14.58 10.36 10.40
C LEU A 440 -15.45 10.46 11.66
N VAL A 441 -14.83 10.62 12.81
CA VAL A 441 -15.55 10.79 14.09
C VAL A 441 -16.42 12.05 14.07
N GLU A 442 -15.92 13.19 13.57
CA GLU A 442 -16.69 14.44 13.48
C GLU A 442 -17.88 14.28 12.53
N PHE A 443 -17.71 13.61 11.38
CA PHE A 443 -18.82 13.31 10.48
C PHE A 443 -19.91 12.48 11.18
N LEU A 444 -19.53 11.39 11.85
CA LEU A 444 -20.47 10.53 12.58
C LEU A 444 -21.17 11.25 13.74
N ASN A 445 -20.45 12.11 14.48
CA ASN A 445 -21.03 12.94 15.53
C ASN A 445 -22.14 13.85 15.01
N ARG A 446 -21.94 14.47 13.83
CA ARG A 446 -22.95 15.35 13.22
C ARG A 446 -24.22 14.61 12.82
N ILE A 447 -24.10 13.32 12.48
CA ILE A 447 -25.26 12.47 12.15
C ILE A 447 -25.99 12.05 13.43
N ALA A 448 -25.24 11.56 14.44
CA ALA A 448 -25.82 11.05 15.69
C ALA A 448 -26.57 12.13 16.51
N HIS A 449 -26.37 13.40 16.22
CA HIS A 449 -27.00 14.54 16.90
C HIS A 449 -28.05 15.28 16.03
N CYS A 450 -28.34 14.80 14.83
CA CYS A 450 -29.45 15.25 13.98
C CYS A 450 -30.71 14.43 14.23
#